data_4104553bcaf77bdb048a93ae2a410615
#
_entry.id   4104553bcaf77bdb048a93ae2a410615
#
_cell.length_a   1.000
_cell.length_b   1.000
_cell.length_c   1.000
_cell.angle_alpha   90.00
_cell.angle_beta   90.00
_cell.angle_gamma   90.00
#
_symmetry.space_group_name_H-M   'P 1'
#
loop_
_entity.id
_entity.type
_entity.pdbx_description
1 polymer ?
#
loop_
_entity_poly.entity_id
_entity_poly.type
_entity_poly.pdbx_seq_one_letter_code
_entity_poly.pdbx_strand_id
1 'polypeptide(L)'
;MTRNHQTIKAVPVLKTNNRRLNLEFYCQTLGMKNLLEEGPGVSLGDQTKSERLVIEESPGARSRKVVGPKKLAQITIKVEEPKEIEALLGQARPVLQVYQGEKGYAFKAVSPEGDIFLVHAEDDSQTLRALEKIPVFETQAEFTGLTQFYIEKVILNVPNKSVAQTYYQPFGDTLPIEFKEEEGQDLLAENAATWDLSMIKFSLERFDVDQLAELLEGRDLFVPKSKKFLLATDDSQIDLWFEQA
;
A
#
# COMPACT_ATOMS: atom_id res chain seq x y z
N MET A 1 16.58 -2.54 25.61
CA MET A 1 15.45 -3.47 25.45
C MET A 1 14.34 -2.74 24.70
N THR A 2 14.38 -2.77 23.41
CA THR A 2 13.40 -2.16 22.51
C THR A 2 12.10 -2.96 22.64
N ARG A 3 11.12 -2.43 23.35
CA ARG A 3 9.76 -2.96 23.31
C ARG A 3 9.11 -2.45 22.02
N ASN A 4 8.92 -3.36 21.11
CA ASN A 4 8.38 -3.15 19.79
C ASN A 4 7.06 -2.38 19.84
N HIS A 5 7.02 -1.27 19.09
CA HIS A 5 5.78 -0.66 18.64
C HIS A 5 5.21 -1.55 17.53
N GLN A 6 4.43 -2.56 17.90
CA GLN A 6 3.85 -3.46 16.91
C GLN A 6 2.87 -2.67 16.04
N THR A 7 3.08 -2.70 14.73
CA THR A 7 2.14 -2.12 13.77
C THR A 7 0.92 -3.02 13.67
N ILE A 8 -0.25 -2.45 13.95
CA ILE A 8 -1.53 -3.13 13.76
C ILE A 8 -2.01 -2.95 12.33
N LYS A 9 -1.73 -1.78 11.73
CA LYS A 9 -2.26 -1.41 10.44
C LYS A 9 -1.30 -0.48 9.71
N ALA A 10 -1.08 -0.76 8.43
CA ALA A 10 -0.41 0.13 7.50
C ALA A 10 -1.40 0.55 6.41
N VAL A 11 -1.50 1.86 6.14
CA VAL A 11 -2.39 2.44 5.12
C VAL A 11 -1.56 3.29 4.17
N PRO A 12 -1.22 2.78 2.97
CA PRO A 12 -0.56 3.58 1.95
C PRO A 12 -1.49 4.69 1.43
N VAL A 13 -0.90 5.85 1.12
CA VAL A 13 -1.56 6.99 0.47
C VAL A 13 -0.94 7.19 -0.91
N LEU A 14 -1.73 7.00 -1.96
CA LEU A 14 -1.29 7.06 -3.34
C LEU A 14 -1.84 8.32 -4.02
N LYS A 15 -0.96 9.10 -4.64
CA LYS A 15 -1.40 10.21 -5.49
C LYS A 15 -1.85 9.70 -6.85
N THR A 16 -2.95 10.23 -7.33
CA THR A 16 -3.57 9.85 -8.60
C THR A 16 -3.92 11.08 -9.43
N ASN A 17 -3.93 10.94 -10.75
CA ASN A 17 -4.36 12.00 -11.66
C ASN A 17 -5.89 12.07 -11.78
N ASN A 18 -6.55 10.92 -11.86
CA ASN A 18 -7.97 10.81 -12.13
C ASN A 18 -8.65 9.90 -11.11
N ARG A 19 -9.40 10.52 -10.18
CA ARG A 19 -10.11 9.82 -9.11
C ARG A 19 -11.03 8.74 -9.66
N ARG A 20 -11.85 9.05 -10.66
CA ARG A 20 -12.88 8.14 -11.16
C ARG A 20 -12.29 6.85 -11.74
N LEU A 21 -11.25 6.97 -12.58
CA LEU A 21 -10.58 5.80 -13.17
C LEU A 21 -9.91 4.94 -12.10
N ASN A 22 -9.31 5.58 -11.10
CA ASN A 22 -8.68 4.86 -10.00
C ASN A 22 -9.71 4.18 -9.10
N LEU A 23 -10.82 4.84 -8.75
CA LEU A 23 -11.92 4.22 -8.00
C LEU A 23 -12.49 2.99 -8.71
N GLU A 24 -12.68 3.07 -10.04
CA GLU A 24 -13.13 1.92 -10.81
C GLU A 24 -12.16 0.74 -10.66
N PHE A 25 -10.86 0.96 -10.76
CA PHE A 25 -9.84 -0.08 -10.56
C PHE A 25 -9.86 -0.64 -9.14
N TYR A 26 -9.78 0.22 -8.12
CA TYR A 26 -9.71 -0.24 -6.73
C TYR A 26 -10.99 -0.97 -6.29
N CYS A 27 -12.16 -0.50 -6.72
CA CYS A 27 -13.43 -1.11 -6.33
C CYS A 27 -13.75 -2.37 -7.15
N GLN A 28 -13.51 -2.35 -8.47
CA GLN A 28 -13.97 -3.45 -9.34
C GLN A 28 -12.90 -4.50 -9.59
N THR A 29 -11.61 -4.12 -9.64
CA THR A 29 -10.53 -5.09 -9.86
C THR A 29 -9.96 -5.63 -8.56
N LEU A 30 -9.77 -4.76 -7.55
CA LEU A 30 -9.24 -5.19 -6.26
C LEU A 30 -10.31 -5.47 -5.20
N GLY A 31 -11.59 -5.23 -5.50
CA GLY A 31 -12.70 -5.52 -4.59
C GLY A 31 -12.77 -4.65 -3.33
N MET A 32 -12.11 -3.48 -3.36
CA MET A 32 -12.13 -2.54 -2.24
C MET A 32 -13.47 -1.80 -2.17
N LYS A 33 -13.84 -1.37 -0.98
CA LYS A 33 -15.02 -0.53 -0.72
C LYS A 33 -14.62 0.93 -0.58
N ASN A 34 -15.33 1.82 -1.27
CA ASN A 34 -15.23 3.25 -1.02
C ASN A 34 -15.91 3.55 0.33
N LEU A 35 -15.14 4.01 1.31
CA LEU A 35 -15.60 4.27 2.68
C LEU A 35 -15.96 5.73 2.90
N LEU A 36 -15.13 6.65 2.40
CA LEU A 36 -15.29 8.09 2.60
C LEU A 36 -14.60 8.85 1.49
N GLU A 37 -15.26 9.88 0.97
CA GLU A 37 -14.67 10.87 0.08
C GLU A 37 -14.63 12.22 0.78
N GLU A 38 -13.41 12.78 0.97
CA GLU A 38 -13.24 14.09 1.61
C GLU A 38 -12.17 14.90 0.88
N GLY A 39 -12.58 16.02 0.32
CA GLY A 39 -11.70 16.87 -0.48
C GLY A 39 -11.06 16.09 -1.65
N PRO A 40 -9.72 16.10 -1.79
CA PRO A 40 -9.02 15.31 -2.81
C PRO A 40 -8.89 13.82 -2.46
N GLY A 41 -9.12 13.46 -1.20
CA GLY A 41 -8.87 12.12 -0.66
C GLY A 41 -10.08 11.21 -0.75
N VAL A 42 -9.81 9.91 -0.97
CA VAL A 42 -10.79 8.83 -0.86
C VAL A 42 -10.19 7.72 -0.02
N SER A 43 -10.86 7.40 1.08
CA SER A 43 -10.54 6.24 1.92
C SER A 43 -11.17 4.98 1.35
N LEU A 44 -10.34 4.00 1.07
CA LEU A 44 -10.72 2.69 0.56
C LEU A 44 -10.47 1.61 1.62
N GLY A 45 -11.34 0.64 1.68
CA GLY A 45 -11.22 -0.44 2.67
C GLY A 45 -12.02 -1.68 2.29
N ASP A 46 -12.46 -2.40 3.32
CA ASP A 46 -13.19 -3.65 3.20
C ASP A 46 -14.61 -3.54 3.80
N GLN A 47 -15.37 -4.65 3.84
CA GLN A 47 -16.72 -4.65 4.38
C GLN A 47 -16.76 -4.43 5.90
N THR A 48 -15.63 -4.61 6.61
CA THR A 48 -15.51 -4.25 8.04
C THR A 48 -15.45 -2.75 8.29
N LYS A 49 -15.40 -1.94 7.21
CA LYS A 49 -15.20 -0.48 7.20
C LYS A 49 -13.85 -0.04 7.75
N SER A 50 -12.86 -0.92 7.73
CA SER A 50 -11.48 -0.57 8.06
C SER A 50 -10.82 0.09 6.86
N GLU A 51 -10.28 1.30 7.04
CA GLU A 51 -9.45 1.96 6.02
C GLU A 51 -8.20 1.11 5.74
N ARG A 52 -7.91 0.82 4.48
CA ARG A 52 -6.77 -0.01 4.05
C ARG A 52 -5.85 0.70 3.08
N LEU A 53 -6.38 1.65 2.32
CA LEU A 53 -5.66 2.44 1.33
C LEU A 53 -6.34 3.80 1.20
N VAL A 54 -5.56 4.83 0.90
CA VAL A 54 -6.09 6.14 0.54
C VAL A 54 -5.59 6.51 -0.86
N ILE A 55 -6.46 7.04 -1.69
CA ILE A 55 -6.05 7.73 -2.91
C ILE A 55 -6.29 9.21 -2.76
N GLU A 56 -5.35 10.02 -3.25
CA GLU A 56 -5.43 11.48 -3.23
C GLU A 56 -5.35 12.01 -4.66
N GLU A 57 -6.42 12.66 -5.13
CA GLU A 57 -6.43 13.25 -6.45
C GLU A 57 -5.54 14.49 -6.50
N SER A 58 -4.48 14.42 -7.31
CA SER A 58 -3.54 15.50 -7.55
C SER A 58 -3.47 15.77 -9.04
N PRO A 59 -4.29 16.70 -9.58
CA PRO A 59 -4.36 16.93 -11.01
C PRO A 59 -3.04 17.44 -11.59
N GLY A 60 -2.79 17.15 -12.87
CA GLY A 60 -1.53 17.38 -13.58
C GLY A 60 -0.91 18.77 -13.50
N ALA A 61 -1.66 19.80 -13.06
CA ALA A 61 -1.09 21.12 -12.77
C ALA A 61 -0.23 21.15 -11.49
N ARG A 62 -0.36 20.13 -10.62
CA ARG A 62 0.36 20.03 -9.34
C ARG A 62 1.37 18.90 -9.34
N SER A 63 1.10 17.82 -10.07
CA SER A 63 1.96 16.66 -10.15
C SER A 63 1.90 16.03 -11.55
N ARG A 64 2.86 15.18 -11.86
CA ARG A 64 3.01 14.51 -13.15
C ARG A 64 3.20 13.00 -13.00
N LYS A 65 3.12 12.29 -14.12
CA LYS A 65 3.50 10.88 -14.18
C LYS A 65 4.97 10.71 -13.85
N VAL A 66 5.29 9.64 -13.13
CA VAL A 66 6.67 9.22 -12.84
C VAL A 66 7.41 8.88 -14.14
N VAL A 67 8.68 9.26 -14.23
CA VAL A 67 9.61 8.87 -15.28
C VAL A 67 10.51 7.75 -14.76
N GLY A 68 10.38 6.57 -15.36
CA GLY A 68 11.08 5.36 -14.91
C GLY A 68 10.36 4.63 -13.77
N PRO A 69 11.10 3.92 -12.91
CA PRO A 69 10.53 3.23 -11.75
C PRO A 69 9.85 4.17 -10.77
N LYS A 70 8.70 3.78 -10.25
CA LYS A 70 8.00 4.45 -9.15
C LYS A 70 8.69 4.13 -7.82
N LYS A 71 8.53 5.00 -6.80
CA LYS A 71 8.91 4.69 -5.41
C LYS A 71 8.18 3.43 -4.93
N LEU A 72 6.90 3.30 -5.27
CA LEU A 72 6.13 2.10 -4.98
C LEU A 72 6.43 1.00 -6.01
N ALA A 73 7.15 -0.05 -5.59
CA ALA A 73 7.36 -1.23 -6.41
C ALA A 73 6.13 -2.14 -6.44
N GLN A 74 5.53 -2.41 -5.28
CA GLN A 74 4.37 -3.28 -5.15
C GLN A 74 3.69 -3.10 -3.78
N ILE A 75 2.36 -3.22 -3.75
CA ILE A 75 1.58 -3.48 -2.54
C ILE A 75 1.12 -4.93 -2.57
N THR A 76 1.37 -5.66 -1.49
CA THR A 76 0.86 -7.03 -1.30
C THR A 76 -0.35 -6.99 -0.37
N ILE A 77 -1.47 -7.48 -0.85
CA ILE A 77 -2.75 -7.55 -0.17
C ILE A 77 -3.02 -9.00 0.20
N LYS A 78 -3.19 -9.28 1.50
CA LYS A 78 -3.64 -10.58 1.98
C LYS A 78 -5.12 -10.55 2.29
N VAL A 79 -5.87 -11.46 1.67
CA VAL A 79 -7.31 -11.64 1.80
C VAL A 79 -7.60 -12.76 2.78
N GLU A 80 -8.55 -12.58 3.69
CA GLU A 80 -8.92 -13.60 4.66
C GLU A 80 -9.69 -14.77 4.03
N GLU A 81 -10.58 -14.49 3.06
CA GLU A 81 -11.39 -15.48 2.35
C GLU A 81 -10.84 -15.78 0.95
N PRO A 82 -10.11 -16.89 0.73
CA PRO A 82 -9.49 -17.20 -0.57
C PRO A 82 -10.47 -17.24 -1.75
N LYS A 83 -11.72 -17.66 -1.52
CA LYS A 83 -12.76 -17.73 -2.56
C LYS A 83 -13.17 -16.36 -3.12
N GLU A 84 -12.96 -15.29 -2.37
CA GLU A 84 -13.23 -13.94 -2.84
C GLU A 84 -12.28 -13.53 -3.97
N ILE A 85 -11.07 -14.11 -4.01
CA ILE A 85 -10.14 -13.91 -5.12
C ILE A 85 -10.67 -14.53 -6.41
N GLU A 86 -11.28 -15.71 -6.33
CA GLU A 86 -11.94 -16.34 -7.47
C GLU A 86 -13.14 -15.52 -7.95
N ALA A 87 -13.91 -14.95 -7.01
CA ALA A 87 -15.01 -14.04 -7.33
C ALA A 87 -14.54 -12.76 -8.03
N LEU A 88 -13.40 -12.18 -7.62
CA LEU A 88 -12.78 -11.04 -8.31
C LEU A 88 -12.37 -11.43 -9.74
N LEU A 89 -11.68 -12.55 -9.90
CA LEU A 89 -11.26 -13.05 -11.21
C LEU A 89 -12.46 -13.36 -12.12
N GLY A 90 -13.58 -13.79 -11.55
CA GLY A 90 -14.86 -14.01 -12.25
C GLY A 90 -15.52 -12.73 -12.76
N GLN A 91 -15.13 -11.54 -12.29
CA GLN A 91 -15.58 -10.26 -12.84
C GLN A 91 -14.92 -9.93 -14.19
N ALA A 92 -14.01 -10.77 -14.66
CA ALA A 92 -13.29 -10.64 -15.92
C ALA A 92 -12.61 -9.28 -16.15
N ARG A 93 -12.13 -8.65 -15.07
CA ARG A 93 -11.34 -7.42 -15.17
C ARG A 93 -9.90 -7.74 -15.59
N PRO A 94 -9.22 -6.85 -16.32
CA PRO A 94 -7.84 -7.08 -16.72
C PRO A 94 -6.92 -7.25 -15.51
N VAL A 95 -6.16 -8.35 -15.50
CA VAL A 95 -5.09 -8.61 -14.53
C VAL A 95 -3.79 -8.88 -15.26
N LEU A 96 -2.66 -8.58 -14.61
CA LEU A 96 -1.33 -8.75 -15.22
C LEU A 96 -0.93 -10.23 -15.27
N GLN A 97 -1.19 -10.97 -14.19
CA GLN A 97 -0.81 -12.37 -14.01
C GLN A 97 -1.71 -13.04 -12.99
N VAL A 98 -2.10 -14.28 -13.23
CA VAL A 98 -2.77 -15.14 -12.25
C VAL A 98 -1.79 -16.20 -11.76
N TYR A 99 -1.90 -16.53 -10.47
CA TYR A 99 -1.07 -17.52 -9.79
C TYR A 99 -1.95 -18.57 -9.13
N GLN A 100 -1.35 -19.73 -8.87
CA GLN A 100 -1.91 -20.79 -8.04
C GLN A 100 -1.04 -20.97 -6.81
N GLY A 101 -1.66 -21.04 -5.64
CA GLY A 101 -1.04 -21.38 -4.36
C GLY A 101 -1.71 -22.57 -3.68
N GLU A 102 -1.41 -22.79 -2.41
CA GLU A 102 -2.00 -23.87 -1.60
C GLU A 102 -3.43 -23.55 -1.18
N LYS A 103 -3.72 -22.27 -0.88
CA LYS A 103 -5.04 -21.79 -0.45
C LYS A 103 -5.96 -21.39 -1.60
N GLY A 104 -5.45 -21.42 -2.84
CA GLY A 104 -6.25 -21.09 -4.01
C GLY A 104 -5.51 -20.20 -5.02
N TYR A 105 -6.25 -19.28 -5.62
CA TYR A 105 -5.69 -18.39 -6.63
C TYR A 105 -5.19 -17.08 -6.04
N ALA A 106 -4.28 -16.46 -6.78
CA ALA A 106 -3.81 -15.11 -6.53
C ALA A 106 -3.63 -14.38 -7.86
N PHE A 107 -3.57 -13.06 -7.85
CA PHE A 107 -3.30 -12.31 -9.07
C PHE A 107 -2.50 -11.04 -8.82
N LYS A 108 -1.79 -10.60 -9.87
CA LYS A 108 -1.23 -9.25 -9.96
C LYS A 108 -2.11 -8.39 -10.86
N ALA A 109 -2.32 -7.15 -10.43
CA ALA A 109 -3.00 -6.13 -11.21
C ALA A 109 -2.21 -4.82 -11.20
N VAL A 110 -2.47 -3.96 -12.19
CA VAL A 110 -1.80 -2.66 -12.33
C VAL A 110 -2.84 -1.57 -12.36
N SER A 111 -2.68 -0.56 -11.51
CA SER A 111 -3.57 0.60 -11.46
C SER A 111 -3.44 1.48 -12.70
N PRO A 112 -4.38 2.40 -12.96
CA PRO A 112 -4.25 3.38 -14.02
C PRO A 112 -2.98 4.23 -13.94
N GLU A 113 -2.46 4.45 -12.73
CA GLU A 113 -1.22 5.17 -12.50
C GLU A 113 0.05 4.29 -12.55
N GLY A 114 -0.12 2.97 -12.77
CA GLY A 114 0.98 2.02 -12.90
C GLY A 114 1.43 1.39 -11.58
N ASP A 115 0.66 1.52 -10.49
CA ASP A 115 0.95 0.84 -9.22
C ASP A 115 0.64 -0.64 -9.31
N ILE A 116 1.54 -1.48 -8.82
CA ILE A 116 1.42 -2.94 -8.88
C ILE A 116 0.83 -3.45 -7.56
N PHE A 117 -0.19 -4.29 -7.67
CA PHE A 117 -0.82 -4.98 -6.55
C PHE A 117 -0.72 -6.49 -6.73
N LEU A 118 -0.30 -7.19 -5.68
CA LEU A 118 -0.43 -8.65 -5.56
C LEU A 118 -1.54 -8.94 -4.56
N VAL A 119 -2.57 -9.67 -4.99
CA VAL A 119 -3.69 -10.11 -4.13
C VAL A 119 -3.60 -11.61 -3.94
N HIS A 120 -3.52 -12.07 -2.70
CA HIS A 120 -3.38 -13.49 -2.33
C HIS A 120 -4.00 -13.80 -0.97
N ALA A 121 -4.09 -15.11 -0.64
CA ALA A 121 -4.55 -15.59 0.67
C ALA A 121 -3.50 -16.52 1.35
N GLU A 122 -2.35 -16.73 0.71
CA GLU A 122 -1.30 -17.64 1.19
C GLU A 122 -0.66 -17.18 2.50
N ASP A 123 -0.12 -18.12 3.27
CA ASP A 123 0.70 -17.78 4.43
C ASP A 123 2.09 -17.29 4.02
N ASP A 124 2.59 -17.79 2.90
CA ASP A 124 3.81 -17.32 2.25
C ASP A 124 3.54 -17.05 0.77
N SER A 125 3.53 -15.78 0.37
CA SER A 125 3.31 -15.38 -1.02
C SER A 125 4.41 -15.84 -1.98
N GLN A 126 5.58 -16.28 -1.49
CA GLN A 126 6.66 -16.80 -2.33
C GLN A 126 6.36 -18.22 -2.88
N THR A 127 5.39 -18.92 -2.32
CA THR A 127 4.96 -20.24 -2.80
C THR A 127 4.09 -20.17 -4.05
N LEU A 128 3.61 -18.98 -4.42
CA LEU A 128 2.76 -18.74 -5.57
C LEU A 128 3.45 -19.10 -6.89
N ARG A 129 2.75 -19.88 -7.73
CA ARG A 129 3.22 -20.31 -9.06
C ARG A 129 2.41 -19.63 -10.14
N ALA A 130 3.07 -18.92 -11.04
CA ALA A 130 2.42 -18.26 -12.17
C ALA A 130 1.75 -19.30 -13.09
N LEU A 131 0.52 -19.02 -13.49
CA LEU A 131 -0.22 -19.85 -14.43
C LEU A 131 0.01 -19.39 -15.88
N GLU A 132 0.35 -20.31 -16.77
CA GLU A 132 0.44 -20.05 -18.21
C GLU A 132 -0.95 -19.92 -18.84
N LYS A 133 -1.93 -20.66 -18.34
CA LYS A 133 -3.32 -20.62 -18.77
C LYS A 133 -4.21 -20.23 -17.58
N ILE A 134 -4.93 -19.14 -17.75
CA ILE A 134 -5.89 -18.67 -16.75
C ILE A 134 -7.15 -19.52 -16.86
N PRO A 135 -7.61 -20.17 -15.77
CA PRO A 135 -8.89 -20.86 -15.73
C PRO A 135 -10.06 -19.89 -16.00
N VAL A 136 -11.18 -20.45 -16.42
CA VAL A 136 -12.42 -19.68 -16.48
C VAL A 136 -13.03 -19.66 -15.07
N PHE A 137 -13.25 -18.46 -14.57
CA PHE A 137 -13.90 -18.25 -13.27
C PHE A 137 -15.37 -17.87 -13.47
N GLU A 138 -16.25 -18.40 -12.63
CA GLU A 138 -17.67 -18.08 -12.68
C GLU A 138 -17.93 -16.70 -12.09
N THR A 139 -18.76 -15.91 -12.76
CA THR A 139 -19.21 -14.62 -12.24
C THR A 139 -20.18 -14.84 -11.08
N GLN A 140 -19.87 -14.29 -9.92
CA GLN A 140 -20.72 -14.36 -8.74
C GLN A 140 -21.52 -13.05 -8.62
N ALA A 141 -22.81 -13.10 -8.96
CA ALA A 141 -23.67 -11.91 -9.01
C ALA A 141 -23.84 -11.20 -7.65
N GLU A 142 -23.75 -11.94 -6.55
CA GLU A 142 -23.91 -11.42 -5.19
C GLU A 142 -22.59 -10.89 -4.58
N PHE A 143 -21.46 -11.05 -5.28
CA PHE A 143 -20.18 -10.59 -4.77
C PHE A 143 -20.09 -9.05 -4.85
N THR A 144 -19.93 -8.42 -3.69
CA THR A 144 -19.92 -6.95 -3.53
C THR A 144 -18.55 -6.39 -3.13
N GLY A 145 -17.50 -7.21 -3.17
CA GLY A 145 -16.14 -6.86 -2.79
C GLY A 145 -15.62 -7.68 -1.61
N LEU A 146 -14.35 -7.46 -1.26
CA LEU A 146 -13.65 -8.20 -0.22
C LEU A 146 -14.27 -7.94 1.16
N THR A 147 -14.52 -9.00 1.91
CA THR A 147 -15.07 -8.91 3.27
C THR A 147 -14.03 -8.39 4.24
N GLN A 148 -12.82 -8.94 4.18
CA GLN A 148 -11.71 -8.53 5.02
C GLN A 148 -10.37 -8.77 4.32
N PHE A 149 -9.51 -7.77 4.32
CA PHE A 149 -8.14 -7.88 3.86
C PHE A 149 -7.23 -6.91 4.62
N TYR A 150 -5.93 -7.08 4.48
CA TYR A 150 -4.94 -6.14 5.01
C TYR A 150 -3.75 -5.98 4.06
N ILE A 151 -3.04 -4.88 4.24
CA ILE A 151 -1.77 -4.65 3.54
C ILE A 151 -0.71 -5.48 4.27
N GLU A 152 -0.32 -6.58 3.66
CA GLU A 152 0.69 -7.48 4.22
C GLU A 152 2.09 -6.88 4.04
N LYS A 153 2.32 -6.18 2.90
CA LYS A 153 3.64 -5.68 2.56
C LYS A 153 3.56 -4.51 1.59
N VAL A 154 4.43 -3.52 1.81
CA VAL A 154 4.71 -2.42 0.87
C VAL A 154 6.17 -2.56 0.43
N ILE A 155 6.41 -2.78 -0.85
CA ILE A 155 7.76 -2.88 -1.41
C ILE A 155 8.12 -1.54 -2.05
N LEU A 156 9.23 -0.95 -1.61
CA LEU A 156 9.71 0.34 -2.10
C LEU A 156 10.94 0.16 -3.00
N ASN A 157 10.92 0.79 -4.16
CA ASN A 157 12.11 1.01 -4.96
C ASN A 157 12.93 2.15 -4.36
N VAL A 158 14.19 1.90 -4.11
CA VAL A 158 15.12 2.86 -3.50
C VAL A 158 16.44 2.87 -4.27
N PRO A 159 17.10 4.04 -4.39
CA PRO A 159 18.40 4.10 -5.08
C PRO A 159 19.52 3.35 -4.35
N ASN A 160 19.40 3.22 -3.03
CA ASN A 160 20.37 2.51 -2.19
C ASN A 160 19.63 1.78 -1.05
N LYS A 161 19.59 0.46 -1.18
CA LYS A 161 18.90 -0.40 -0.20
C LYS A 161 19.51 -0.33 1.20
N SER A 162 20.83 -0.22 1.30
CA SER A 162 21.50 -0.15 2.61
C SER A 162 21.19 1.15 3.35
N VAL A 163 21.10 2.27 2.64
CA VAL A 163 20.70 3.56 3.22
C VAL A 163 19.25 3.49 3.72
N ALA A 164 18.34 3.00 2.89
CA ALA A 164 16.94 2.81 3.28
C ALA A 164 16.80 1.88 4.49
N GLN A 165 17.48 0.74 4.50
CA GLN A 165 17.49 -0.17 5.64
C GLN A 165 18.01 0.49 6.93
N THR A 166 19.03 1.34 6.84
CA THR A 166 19.55 2.09 7.98
C THR A 166 18.52 3.09 8.50
N TYR A 167 17.80 3.76 7.60
CA TYR A 167 16.71 4.67 8.00
C TYR A 167 15.63 3.92 8.79
N TYR A 168 15.21 2.75 8.34
CA TYR A 168 14.11 1.99 8.94
C TYR A 168 14.55 1.05 10.08
N GLN A 169 15.86 0.86 10.28
CA GLN A 169 16.42 -0.02 11.33
C GLN A 169 15.83 0.18 12.74
N PRO A 170 15.56 1.42 13.21
CA PRO A 170 14.99 1.63 14.54
C PRO A 170 13.61 0.99 14.75
N PHE A 171 12.87 0.76 13.67
CA PHE A 171 11.57 0.11 13.71
C PHE A 171 11.65 -1.43 13.71
N GLY A 172 12.82 -2.02 13.38
CA GLY A 172 13.00 -3.47 13.21
C GLY A 172 12.03 -4.03 12.19
N ASP A 173 11.46 -5.22 12.49
CA ASP A 173 10.46 -5.87 11.62
C ASP A 173 9.01 -5.42 11.91
N THR A 174 8.85 -4.28 12.60
CA THR A 174 7.53 -3.80 13.01
C THR A 174 6.73 -3.23 11.83
N LEU A 175 7.41 -2.63 10.86
CA LEU A 175 6.75 -2.04 9.70
C LEU A 175 6.75 -3.04 8.54
N PRO A 176 5.61 -3.21 7.83
CA PRO A 176 5.50 -4.13 6.69
C PRO A 176 6.13 -3.55 5.42
N ILE A 177 7.40 -3.13 5.50
CA ILE A 177 8.13 -2.49 4.40
C ILE A 177 9.30 -3.38 3.97
N GLU A 178 9.44 -3.57 2.66
CA GLU A 178 10.61 -4.16 2.03
C GLU A 178 11.22 -3.21 1.00
N PHE A 179 12.50 -3.39 0.71
CA PHE A 179 13.23 -2.55 -0.22
C PHE A 179 13.78 -3.34 -1.39
N LYS A 180 13.59 -2.79 -2.59
CA LYS A 180 14.19 -3.21 -3.83
C LYS A 180 15.12 -2.09 -4.33
N GLU A 181 16.37 -2.41 -4.62
CA GLU A 181 17.29 -1.44 -5.20
C GLU A 181 16.98 -1.24 -6.69
N GLU A 182 16.80 0.01 -7.09
CA GLU A 182 16.49 0.41 -8.46
C GLU A 182 17.11 1.77 -8.79
N GLU A 183 17.37 1.98 -10.08
CA GLU A 183 17.80 3.28 -10.60
C GLU A 183 16.61 4.00 -11.26
N GLY A 184 16.33 5.24 -10.83
CA GLY A 184 15.24 6.02 -11.37
C GLY A 184 15.32 7.50 -11.05
N GLN A 185 14.98 8.33 -12.03
CA GLN A 185 15.04 9.79 -11.91
C GLN A 185 14.14 10.33 -10.79
N ASP A 186 12.97 9.71 -10.58
CA ASP A 186 11.95 10.20 -9.67
C ASP A 186 11.90 9.48 -8.32
N LEU A 187 12.83 8.55 -8.04
CA LEU A 187 12.86 7.82 -6.77
C LEU A 187 13.09 8.73 -5.54
N LEU A 188 13.68 9.89 -5.74
CA LEU A 188 13.90 10.90 -4.70
C LEU A 188 13.09 12.19 -4.94
N ALA A 189 12.10 12.16 -5.85
CA ALA A 189 11.27 13.31 -6.13
C ALA A 189 10.40 13.68 -4.91
N GLU A 190 10.17 14.98 -4.72
CA GLU A 190 9.26 15.46 -3.68
C GLU A 190 7.85 14.86 -3.83
N ASN A 191 7.17 14.63 -2.71
CA ASN A 191 5.83 14.04 -2.66
C ASN A 191 4.81 14.77 -3.55
N ALA A 192 4.93 16.07 -3.72
CA ALA A 192 4.02 16.85 -4.56
C ALA A 192 4.29 16.70 -6.07
N ALA A 193 5.46 16.16 -6.47
CA ALA A 193 5.92 16.23 -7.85
C ALA A 193 5.34 15.14 -8.76
N THR A 194 4.99 13.98 -8.21
CA THR A 194 4.62 12.80 -9.01
C THR A 194 3.38 12.07 -8.48
N TRP A 195 2.69 11.33 -9.39
CA TRP A 195 1.64 10.38 -8.99
C TRP A 195 2.28 9.07 -8.56
N ASP A 196 2.57 8.98 -7.27
CA ASP A 196 3.24 7.85 -6.63
C ASP A 196 2.80 7.72 -5.18
N LEU A 197 3.41 6.80 -4.44
CA LEU A 197 3.27 6.70 -2.99
C LEU A 197 3.78 7.98 -2.34
N SER A 198 2.91 8.65 -1.61
CA SER A 198 3.22 9.91 -0.92
C SER A 198 3.38 9.75 0.58
N MET A 199 2.64 8.81 1.18
CA MET A 199 2.63 8.60 2.62
C MET A 199 2.30 7.14 2.95
N ILE A 200 2.76 6.68 4.10
CA ILE A 200 2.26 5.46 4.74
C ILE A 200 1.84 5.82 6.16
N LYS A 201 0.56 5.58 6.49
CA LYS A 201 0.05 5.75 7.85
C LYS A 201 0.20 4.44 8.61
N PHE A 202 0.81 4.49 9.79
CA PHE A 202 0.99 3.36 10.69
C PHE A 202 0.17 3.57 11.97
N SER A 203 -0.80 2.68 12.20
CA SER A 203 -1.47 2.62 13.51
C SER A 203 -0.73 1.60 14.37
N LEU A 204 -0.24 2.03 15.53
CA LEU A 204 0.59 1.25 16.44
C LEU A 204 -0.23 0.77 17.63
N GLU A 205 0.02 -0.46 18.11
CA GLU A 205 -0.57 -0.96 19.35
C GLU A 205 -0.20 -0.10 20.57
N ARG A 206 1.03 0.40 20.56
CA ARG A 206 1.54 1.37 21.54
C ARG A 206 2.16 2.53 20.80
N PHE A 207 1.64 3.71 21.01
CA PHE A 207 2.15 4.93 20.45
C PHE A 207 2.76 5.79 21.57
N ASP A 208 4.08 5.81 21.67
CA ASP A 208 4.85 6.70 22.52
C ASP A 208 5.61 7.68 21.63
N VAL A 209 5.06 8.88 21.53
CA VAL A 209 5.57 9.92 20.62
C VAL A 209 6.99 10.38 21.01
N ASP A 210 7.29 10.45 22.31
CA ASP A 210 8.60 10.93 22.78
C ASP A 210 9.67 9.86 22.49
N GLN A 211 9.35 8.57 22.70
CA GLN A 211 10.23 7.46 22.32
C GLN A 211 10.44 7.36 20.80
N LEU A 212 9.40 7.55 20.02
CA LEU A 212 9.53 7.55 18.55
C LEU A 212 10.36 8.73 18.05
N ALA A 213 10.20 9.91 18.65
CA ALA A 213 10.99 11.07 18.29
C ALA A 213 12.48 10.87 18.63
N GLU A 214 12.81 10.22 19.76
CA GLU A 214 14.19 9.84 20.09
C GLU A 214 14.77 8.84 19.09
N LEU A 215 13.99 7.82 18.67
CA LEU A 215 14.42 6.84 17.65
C LEU A 215 14.71 7.48 16.29
N LEU A 216 14.06 8.60 16.00
CA LEU A 216 14.16 9.33 14.74
C LEU A 216 15.00 10.62 14.90
N GLU A 217 15.78 10.75 15.97
CA GLU A 217 16.61 11.92 16.21
C GLU A 217 17.54 12.23 15.03
N GLY A 218 17.65 13.51 14.68
CA GLY A 218 18.44 13.98 13.53
C GLY A 218 17.74 13.87 12.17
N ARG A 219 16.46 13.47 12.14
CA ARG A 219 15.62 13.37 10.94
C ARG A 219 14.59 14.48 10.88
N ASP A 220 13.98 14.68 9.72
CA ASP A 220 12.89 15.65 9.57
C ASP A 220 11.64 15.13 10.23
N LEU A 221 11.22 15.78 11.33
CA LEU A 221 10.10 15.35 12.18
C LEU A 221 9.12 16.49 12.41
N PHE A 222 7.85 16.15 12.41
CA PHE A 222 6.80 17.02 12.90
C PHE A 222 5.96 16.31 13.98
N VAL A 223 5.92 16.91 15.18
CA VAL A 223 5.09 16.47 16.30
C VAL A 223 4.14 17.61 16.68
N PRO A 224 2.81 17.42 16.56
CA PRO A 224 1.86 18.46 16.95
C PRO A 224 1.82 18.64 18.48
N LYS A 225 1.37 19.82 18.93
CA LYS A 225 1.19 20.09 20.37
C LYS A 225 0.28 19.07 21.07
N SER A 226 -0.66 18.50 20.36
CA SER A 226 -1.57 17.45 20.85
C SER A 226 -0.90 16.10 21.10
N LYS A 227 0.28 15.89 20.55
CA LYS A 227 1.02 14.61 20.59
C LYS A 227 0.21 13.39 20.14
N LYS A 228 -0.81 13.59 19.30
CA LYS A 228 -1.68 12.50 18.81
C LYS A 228 -1.08 11.72 17.66
N PHE A 229 -0.11 12.29 16.97
CA PHE A 229 0.63 11.64 15.89
C PHE A 229 2.05 12.19 15.81
N LEU A 230 2.88 11.47 15.07
CA LEU A 230 4.20 11.90 14.63
C LEU A 230 4.28 11.72 13.12
N LEU A 231 4.80 12.72 12.42
CA LEU A 231 5.10 12.65 10.99
C LEU A 231 6.62 12.71 10.82
N ALA A 232 7.17 11.78 10.06
CA ALA A 232 8.56 11.77 9.61
C ALA A 232 8.58 11.69 8.09
N THR A 233 9.64 12.16 7.45
CA THR A 233 9.85 11.98 6.00
C THR A 233 11.12 11.17 5.79
N ASP A 234 11.05 10.11 4.98
CA ASP A 234 12.20 9.27 4.67
C ASP A 234 13.10 9.86 3.56
N ASP A 235 14.24 9.21 3.32
CA ASP A 235 15.19 9.65 2.30
C ASP A 235 14.61 9.61 0.86
N SER A 236 13.54 8.84 0.64
CA SER A 236 12.80 8.77 -0.63
C SER A 236 11.68 9.82 -0.72
N GLN A 237 11.59 10.73 0.24
CA GLN A 237 10.53 11.74 0.34
C GLN A 237 9.14 11.11 0.48
N ILE A 238 9.04 10.00 1.22
CA ILE A 238 7.77 9.38 1.60
C ILE A 238 7.47 9.79 3.05
N ASP A 239 6.27 10.31 3.28
CA ASP A 239 5.83 10.67 4.61
C ASP A 239 5.42 9.42 5.40
N LEU A 240 5.88 9.33 6.64
CA LEU A 240 5.57 8.26 7.57
C LEU A 240 4.76 8.84 8.73
N TRP A 241 3.48 8.53 8.74
CA TRP A 241 2.55 8.97 9.78
C TRP A 241 2.40 7.87 10.83
N PHE A 242 2.63 8.19 12.08
CA PHE A 242 2.48 7.27 13.21
C PHE A 242 1.43 7.78 14.18
N GLU A 243 0.50 6.92 14.58
CA GLU A 243 -0.55 7.24 15.54
C GLU A 243 -0.94 6.03 16.39
N GLN A 244 -1.71 6.25 17.46
CA GLN A 244 -2.32 5.18 18.25
C GLN A 244 -3.43 4.47 17.43
N ALA A 245 -3.48 3.14 17.49
CA ALA A 245 -4.54 2.32 16.90
C ALA A 245 -5.88 2.50 17.61
#